data_aec5928f1dd48ab60e4bbe8225469d5f
#
_entry.id   aec5928f1dd48ab60e4bbe8225469d5f
#
_cell.length_a   1.000
_cell.length_b   1.000
_cell.length_c   1.000
_cell.angle_alpha   90.00
_cell.angle_beta   90.00
_cell.angle_gamma   90.00
#
_symmetry.space_group_name_H-M   'P 1'
#
loop_
_entity.id
_entity.type
_entity.pdbx_description
1 polymer ?
#
loop_
_entity_poly.entity_id
_entity_poly.type
_entity_poly.pdbx_seq_one_letter_code
_entity_poly.pdbx_strand_id
1 'polypeptide(L)'
;MKVIKIKFEYGCFPVWIYNENDELVENDLPPNLIGNNDIDPKFVRIQEIYDSLYLDDGKEFKYIGFKDNEERENFFRELLLVINLLKDKVNDEANE
;
A
#
# COMPACT_ATOMS: atom_id res chain seq x y z
N MET A 1 0.14 5.57 -20.77
CA MET A 1 0.13 4.41 -19.87
C MET A 1 0.48 4.83 -18.45
N LYS A 2 -0.31 4.44 -17.46
CA LYS A 2 -0.03 4.79 -16.08
C LYS A 2 0.78 3.69 -15.40
N VAL A 3 1.64 4.09 -14.48
CA VAL A 3 2.44 3.16 -13.69
C VAL A 3 1.96 3.20 -12.25
N ILE A 4 1.73 2.03 -11.67
CA ILE A 4 1.33 1.89 -10.27
C ILE A 4 2.55 1.39 -9.48
N LYS A 5 2.94 2.13 -8.45
CA LYS A 5 4.04 1.76 -7.58
C LYS A 5 3.53 1.52 -6.16
N ILE A 6 4.09 0.52 -5.50
CA ILE A 6 3.82 0.25 -4.08
C ILE A 6 5.01 0.78 -3.30
N LYS A 7 4.78 1.80 -2.49
CA LYS A 7 5.81 2.41 -1.64
C LYS A 7 5.21 2.74 -0.29
N PHE A 8 6.02 2.66 0.74
CA PHE A 8 5.58 2.97 2.09
C PHE A 8 6.17 4.29 2.57
N GLU A 9 5.29 5.18 2.99
CA GLU A 9 5.64 6.41 3.70
C GLU A 9 4.66 6.56 4.84
N TYR A 10 5.14 7.05 5.97
CA TYR A 10 4.32 7.22 7.17
C TYR A 10 3.11 8.09 6.88
N GLY A 11 1.93 7.61 7.26
CA GLY A 11 0.69 8.36 7.09
C GLY A 11 0.16 8.43 5.66
N CYS A 12 0.77 7.71 4.71
CA CYS A 12 0.36 7.75 3.32
C CYS A 12 -0.16 6.38 2.86
N PHE A 13 -1.18 6.39 2.02
CA PHE A 13 -1.67 5.16 1.40
C PHE A 13 -0.54 4.55 0.57
N PRO A 14 -0.38 3.21 0.54
CA PRO A 14 0.81 2.60 -0.06
C PRO A 14 0.78 2.47 -1.59
N VAL A 15 -0.27 2.95 -2.25
CA VAL A 15 -0.40 2.88 -3.71
C VAL A 15 -0.18 4.26 -4.31
N TRP A 16 0.71 4.34 -5.30
CA TRP A 16 1.10 5.58 -5.96
C TRP A 16 0.96 5.43 -7.46
N ILE A 17 0.23 6.32 -8.10
CA ILE A 17 -0.03 6.27 -9.53
C ILE A 17 0.74 7.39 -10.22
N TYR A 18 1.52 7.01 -11.24
CA TYR A 18 2.33 7.92 -12.04
C TYR A 18 1.88 7.91 -13.48
N ASN A 19 2.04 9.04 -14.18
CA ASN A 19 1.75 9.12 -15.60
C ASN A 19 2.95 8.69 -16.44
N GLU A 20 2.85 8.86 -17.77
CA GLU A 20 3.89 8.47 -18.71
C GLU A 20 5.19 9.25 -18.51
N ASN A 21 5.11 10.46 -17.96
CA ASN A 21 6.27 11.31 -17.71
C ASN A 21 6.86 11.12 -16.33
N ASP A 22 6.46 10.04 -15.62
CA ASP A 22 6.89 9.73 -14.26
C ASP A 22 6.50 10.81 -13.24
N GLU A 23 5.40 11.48 -13.49
CA GLU A 23 4.84 12.47 -12.58
C GLU A 23 3.75 11.83 -11.73
N LEU A 24 3.74 12.14 -10.43
CA LEU A 24 2.72 11.61 -9.52
C LEU A 24 1.34 12.20 -9.85
N VAL A 25 0.39 11.32 -10.10
CA VAL A 25 -0.99 11.68 -10.39
C VAL A 25 -1.87 11.53 -9.16
N GLU A 26 -1.69 10.44 -8.42
CA GLU A 26 -2.58 10.09 -7.31
C GLU A 26 -1.85 9.22 -6.29
N ASN A 27 -2.17 9.42 -5.00
CA ASN A 27 -1.74 8.50 -3.93
C ASN A 27 -2.98 7.75 -3.45
N ASP A 28 -3.46 6.83 -4.28
CA ASP A 28 -4.65 6.04 -4.00
C ASP A 28 -4.72 4.86 -4.97
N LEU A 29 -5.71 4.01 -4.78
CA LEU A 29 -6.04 2.97 -5.76
C LEU A 29 -6.52 3.60 -7.08
N PRO A 30 -6.40 2.87 -8.21
CA PRO A 30 -7.07 3.29 -9.43
C PRO A 30 -8.55 3.61 -9.16
N PRO A 31 -9.14 4.61 -9.83
CA PRO A 31 -10.48 5.10 -9.48
C PRO A 31 -11.56 4.03 -9.35
N ASN A 32 -11.50 3.03 -10.20
CA ASN A 32 -12.48 1.94 -10.21
C ASN A 32 -12.29 0.91 -9.10
N LEU A 33 -11.16 0.96 -8.37
CA LEU A 33 -10.89 0.07 -7.24
C LEU A 33 -11.05 0.77 -5.90
N ILE A 34 -11.22 2.08 -5.88
CA ILE A 34 -11.47 2.83 -4.65
C ILE A 34 -12.77 2.32 -4.02
N GLY A 35 -12.71 1.93 -2.75
CA GLY A 35 -13.86 1.39 -2.04
C GLY A 35 -14.18 -0.06 -2.36
N ASN A 36 -13.37 -0.72 -3.20
CA ASN A 36 -13.55 -2.14 -3.49
C ASN A 36 -13.35 -2.95 -2.21
N ASN A 37 -14.37 -3.74 -1.82
CA ASN A 37 -14.38 -4.48 -0.56
C ASN A 37 -13.30 -5.55 -0.45
N ASP A 38 -12.76 -6.02 -1.58
CA ASP A 38 -11.75 -7.07 -1.60
C ASP A 38 -10.34 -6.52 -1.41
N ILE A 39 -10.07 -5.30 -1.86
CA ILE A 39 -8.70 -4.78 -1.93
C ILE A 39 -8.45 -3.55 -1.06
N ASP A 40 -9.38 -2.57 -1.06
CA ASP A 40 -9.17 -1.31 -0.33
C ASP A 40 -8.91 -1.54 1.16
N PRO A 41 -9.75 -2.32 1.90
CA PRO A 41 -9.49 -2.56 3.32
C PRO A 41 -8.17 -3.26 3.60
N LYS A 42 -7.69 -4.09 2.67
CA LYS A 42 -6.42 -4.80 2.83
C LYS A 42 -5.23 -3.84 2.76
N PHE A 43 -5.28 -2.85 1.86
CA PHE A 43 -4.24 -1.83 1.80
C PHE A 43 -4.29 -0.89 3.01
N VAL A 44 -5.48 -0.55 3.49
CA VAL A 44 -5.63 0.24 4.72
C VAL A 44 -4.97 -0.49 5.88
N ARG A 45 -5.23 -1.79 6.04
CA ARG A 45 -4.64 -2.60 7.10
C ARG A 45 -3.11 -2.64 6.99
N ILE A 46 -2.59 -2.85 5.77
CA ILE A 46 -1.14 -2.89 5.53
C ILE A 46 -0.50 -1.55 5.92
N GLN A 47 -1.14 -0.43 5.57
CA GLN A 47 -0.63 0.89 5.93
C GLN A 47 -0.67 1.11 7.45
N GLU A 48 -1.73 0.64 8.13
CA GLU A 48 -1.81 0.73 9.59
C GLU A 48 -0.67 -0.03 10.26
N ILE A 49 -0.34 -1.22 9.76
CA ILE A 49 0.79 -2.00 10.27
C ILE A 49 2.10 -1.26 10.04
N TYR A 50 2.29 -0.70 8.85
CA TYR A 50 3.49 0.08 8.54
C TYR A 50 3.62 1.29 9.47
N ASP A 51 2.53 2.05 9.66
CA ASP A 51 2.55 3.22 10.53
C ASP A 51 2.89 2.84 11.97
N SER A 52 2.47 1.65 12.42
CA SER A 52 2.77 1.17 13.76
C SER A 52 4.25 0.87 14.00
N LEU A 53 5.07 0.81 12.93
CA LEU A 53 6.50 0.63 13.05
C LEU A 53 7.22 1.91 13.49
N TYR A 54 6.51 3.02 13.55
CA TYR A 54 7.03 4.32 13.98
C TYR A 54 6.39 4.76 15.29
N LEU A 55 7.18 5.38 16.12
CA LEU A 55 6.69 6.04 17.32
C LEU A 55 6.49 7.52 17.01
N ASP A 56 5.27 8.01 17.25
CA ASP A 56 4.94 9.42 17.14
C ASP A 56 4.11 9.80 18.36
N ASP A 57 4.75 10.40 19.37
CA ASP A 57 4.09 10.79 20.61
C ASP A 57 3.93 12.30 20.74
N GLY A 58 4.13 13.04 19.65
CA GLY A 58 4.08 14.50 19.63
C GLY A 58 5.37 15.17 20.04
N LYS A 59 6.33 14.43 20.59
CA LYS A 59 7.65 14.91 20.98
C LYS A 59 8.76 14.28 20.18
N GLU A 60 8.58 13.00 19.82
CA GLU A 60 9.54 12.23 19.05
C GLU A 60 8.83 11.55 17.89
N PHE A 61 9.51 11.46 16.78
CA PHE A 61 9.12 10.62 15.65
C PHE A 61 10.30 9.75 15.31
N LYS A 62 10.15 8.43 15.48
CA LYS A 62 11.26 7.52 15.21
C LYS A 62 10.76 6.14 14.77
N TYR A 63 11.58 5.46 13.99
CA TYR A 63 11.33 4.10 13.56
C TYR A 63 11.67 3.13 14.70
N ILE A 64 10.71 2.31 15.11
CA ILE A 64 10.90 1.31 16.16
C ILE A 64 10.92 -0.12 15.63
N GLY A 65 10.42 -0.33 14.41
CA GLY A 65 10.47 -1.63 13.74
C GLY A 65 9.43 -2.63 14.20
N PHE A 66 9.54 -3.84 13.67
CA PHE A 66 8.67 -4.95 14.05
C PHE A 66 9.04 -5.49 15.43
N LYS A 67 8.04 -6.00 16.13
CA LYS A 67 8.21 -6.60 17.45
C LYS A 67 9.11 -7.83 17.40
N ASP A 68 8.94 -8.67 16.38
CA ASP A 68 9.70 -9.91 16.20
C ASP A 68 9.69 -10.31 14.72
N ASN A 69 10.40 -11.41 14.40
CA ASN A 69 10.48 -11.90 13.03
C ASN A 69 9.14 -12.44 12.51
N GLU A 70 8.33 -13.01 13.39
CA GLU A 70 7.02 -13.54 12.99
C GLU A 70 6.10 -12.41 12.50
N GLU A 71 6.06 -11.30 13.20
CA GLU A 71 5.28 -10.13 12.81
C GLU A 71 5.76 -9.58 11.46
N ARG A 72 7.08 -9.50 11.29
CA ARG A 72 7.68 -9.04 10.04
C ARG A 72 7.32 -9.96 8.87
N GLU A 73 7.44 -11.27 9.06
CA GLU A 73 7.12 -12.24 8.02
C GLU A 73 5.63 -12.20 7.65
N ASN A 74 4.75 -12.06 8.64
CA ASN A 74 3.32 -11.94 8.40
C ASN A 74 2.99 -10.69 7.59
N PHE A 75 3.63 -9.57 7.90
CA PHE A 75 3.45 -8.33 7.14
C PHE A 75 3.83 -8.53 5.68
N PHE A 76 4.99 -9.09 5.41
CA PHE A 76 5.43 -9.30 4.02
C PHE A 76 4.57 -10.31 3.29
N ARG A 77 4.06 -11.32 3.98
CA ARG A 77 3.13 -12.29 3.38
C ARG A 77 1.82 -11.63 2.99
N GLU A 78 1.24 -10.82 3.87
CA GLU A 78 0.01 -10.08 3.58
C GLU A 78 0.23 -9.08 2.45
N LEU A 79 1.37 -8.39 2.46
CA LEU A 79 1.72 -7.44 1.41
C LEU A 79 1.80 -8.13 0.04
N LEU A 80 2.48 -9.27 -0.03
CA LEU A 80 2.59 -10.01 -1.29
C LEU A 80 1.22 -10.44 -1.81
N LEU A 81 0.35 -10.91 -0.92
CA LEU A 81 -0.99 -11.33 -1.31
C LEU A 81 -1.80 -10.17 -1.88
N VAL A 82 -1.75 -9.00 -1.25
CA VAL A 82 -2.52 -7.85 -1.73
C VAL A 82 -1.94 -7.27 -3.01
N ILE A 83 -0.63 -7.31 -3.19
CA ILE A 83 0.01 -6.88 -4.45
C ILE A 83 -0.45 -7.79 -5.60
N ASN A 84 -0.47 -9.10 -5.39
CA ASN A 84 -0.94 -10.04 -6.40
C ASN A 84 -2.42 -9.82 -6.72
N LEU A 85 -3.23 -9.55 -5.71
CA LEU A 85 -4.64 -9.24 -5.91
C LEU A 85 -4.82 -7.96 -6.73
N LEU A 86 -4.02 -6.94 -6.46
CA LEU A 86 -4.05 -5.70 -7.24
C LEU A 86 -3.69 -5.96 -8.70
N LYS A 87 -2.64 -6.74 -8.95
CA LYS A 87 -2.23 -7.10 -10.32
C LYS A 87 -3.35 -7.80 -11.07
N ASP A 88 -4.02 -8.74 -10.42
CA ASP A 88 -5.12 -9.48 -11.03
C ASP A 88 -6.27 -8.57 -11.41
N LYS A 89 -6.66 -7.65 -10.50
CA LYS A 89 -7.75 -6.72 -10.75
C LYS A 89 -7.43 -5.72 -11.87
N VAL A 90 -6.21 -5.25 -11.92
CA VAL A 90 -5.77 -4.32 -12.97
C VAL A 90 -5.73 -5.05 -14.32
N ASN A 91 -5.23 -6.28 -14.36
CA ASN A 91 -5.18 -7.07 -15.58
C ASN A 91 -6.57 -7.42 -16.09
N ASP A 92 -7.51 -7.76 -15.21
CA ASP A 92 -8.88 -8.07 -15.60
C ASP A 92 -9.54 -6.88 -16.31
N GLU A 93 -9.30 -5.67 -15.83
CA GLU A 93 -9.82 -4.47 -16.47
C GLU A 93 -9.15 -4.15 -17.79
N ALA A 94 -7.86 -4.39 -17.89
CA ALA A 94 -7.12 -4.16 -19.13
C ALA A 94 -7.58 -5.10 -20.25
N ASN A 95 -8.19 -6.23 -19.89
CA ASN A 95 -8.67 -7.22 -20.84
C ASN A 95 -10.16 -7.04 -21.22
N GLU A 96 -10.81 -6.07 -20.64
CA GLU A 96 -12.17 -5.70 -21.03
C GLU A 96 -12.10 -4.62 -22.15
#